data_dfd43f60b1618fc2e7cffbde34ce8f76
#
_entry.id   dfd43f60b1618fc2e7cffbde34ce8f76
#
_cell.length_a   1.000
_cell.length_b   1.000
_cell.length_c   1.000
_cell.angle_alpha   90.00
_cell.angle_beta   90.00
_cell.angle_gamma   90.00
#
_symmetry.space_group_name_H-M   'P 1'
#
loop_
_entity.id
_entity.type
_entity.pdbx_description
1 polymer ?
#
loop_
_entity_poly.entity_id
_entity_poly.type
_entity_poly.pdbx_seq_one_letter_code
_entity_poly.pdbx_strand_id
1 'polypeptide(L)'
;YYYDRYYFPGQELKKHADRDACEISVTVHVSTNLPDDLKDWPFKIKTPDKYTDKKKTSVLVPGEERSCVLNPGDGMIYKGCERPHWRDAMPGIPVGKKSKKLFGKKQTEEYYYHQIFFHYVLQDGNRAHCAWDRSR
;
A
#
# COMPACT_ATOMS: atom_id res chain seq x y z
N TYR A 1 9.26 2.58 -13.82
CA TYR A 1 9.29 1.12 -13.63
C TYR A 1 8.07 0.62 -12.86
N TYR A 2 7.86 -0.68 -12.78
CA TYR A 2 6.76 -1.29 -12.06
C TYR A 2 7.22 -2.50 -11.26
N TYR A 3 6.41 -2.86 -10.24
CA TYR A 3 6.48 -4.12 -9.51
C TYR A 3 5.16 -4.85 -9.62
N ASP A 4 5.24 -6.12 -9.91
CA ASP A 4 4.13 -7.06 -9.89
C ASP A 4 4.28 -7.94 -8.63
N ARG A 5 3.27 -7.94 -7.77
CA ARG A 5 3.37 -8.58 -6.46
C ARG A 5 2.10 -9.33 -6.07
N TYR A 6 2.31 -10.57 -5.66
CA TYR A 6 1.31 -11.36 -4.96
C TYR A 6 1.60 -11.32 -3.46
N TYR A 7 0.58 -11.04 -2.67
CA TYR A 7 0.60 -11.21 -1.23
C TYR A 7 -0.16 -12.45 -0.85
N PHE A 8 0.33 -13.14 0.17
CA PHE A 8 -0.25 -14.33 0.76
C PHE A 8 -0.54 -14.11 2.25
N PRO A 9 -1.45 -14.90 2.88
CA PRO A 9 -1.82 -14.73 4.27
C PRO A 9 -0.62 -14.58 5.21
N GLY A 10 -0.66 -13.55 6.05
CA GLY A 10 0.39 -13.20 6.99
C GLY A 10 1.51 -12.33 6.42
N GLN A 11 1.58 -12.11 5.11
CA GLN A 11 2.51 -11.15 4.53
C GLN A 11 2.00 -9.72 4.69
N GLU A 12 2.91 -8.79 4.85
CA GLU A 12 2.64 -7.37 5.06
C GLU A 12 3.45 -6.48 4.10
N LEU A 13 3.02 -5.26 3.95
CA LEU A 13 3.85 -4.17 3.45
C LEU A 13 4.20 -3.29 4.65
N LYS A 14 5.43 -3.39 5.14
CA LYS A 14 5.88 -2.59 6.30
C LYS A 14 5.72 -1.11 6.03
N LYS A 15 5.41 -0.34 7.09
CA LYS A 15 5.30 1.12 6.98
C LYS A 15 6.63 1.72 6.55
N HIS A 16 6.62 2.40 5.40
CA HIS A 16 7.79 3.04 4.79
C HIS A 16 7.35 4.19 3.88
N ALA A 17 8.29 5.04 3.51
CA ALA A 17 8.20 5.87 2.34
C ALA A 17 9.13 5.30 1.27
N ASP A 18 8.74 5.46 0.02
CA ASP A 18 9.54 5.00 -1.11
C ASP A 18 10.80 5.84 -1.30
N ARG A 19 11.71 5.35 -2.12
CA ARG A 19 12.89 6.08 -2.57
C ARG A 19 12.53 7.16 -3.60
N ASP A 20 13.45 8.06 -3.90
CA ASP A 20 13.25 9.22 -4.77
C ASP A 20 12.77 8.88 -6.20
N ALA A 21 13.11 7.70 -6.71
CA ALA A 21 12.62 7.21 -8.00
C ALA A 21 11.10 6.91 -8.03
N CYS A 22 10.43 6.99 -6.89
CA CYS A 22 9.00 6.78 -6.71
C CYS A 22 8.31 8.11 -6.31
N GLU A 23 8.63 9.21 -6.98
CA GLU A 23 8.04 10.52 -6.69
C GLU A 23 6.51 10.47 -6.79
N ILE A 24 6.02 9.78 -7.82
CA ILE A 24 4.60 9.47 -7.98
C ILE A 24 4.47 7.96 -8.05
N SER A 25 3.70 7.39 -7.14
CA SER A 25 3.38 5.97 -7.10
C SER A 25 1.90 5.76 -7.41
N VAL A 26 1.62 4.73 -8.20
CA VAL A 26 0.26 4.25 -8.46
C VAL A 26 0.21 2.80 -8.02
N THR A 27 -0.71 2.47 -7.14
CA THR A 27 -0.98 1.08 -6.77
C THR A 27 -2.31 0.64 -7.36
N VAL A 28 -2.34 -0.52 -8.01
CA VAL A 28 -3.54 -1.09 -8.65
C VAL A 28 -3.82 -2.47 -8.08
N HIS A 29 -5.03 -2.69 -7.58
CA HIS A 29 -5.50 -4.02 -7.22
C HIS A 29 -5.95 -4.74 -8.49
N VAL A 30 -5.29 -5.84 -8.83
CA VAL A 30 -5.59 -6.60 -10.05
C VAL A 30 -6.64 -7.67 -9.77
N SER A 31 -6.40 -8.53 -8.79
CA SER A 31 -7.29 -9.64 -8.47
C SER A 31 -7.05 -10.19 -7.07
N THR A 32 -8.02 -10.90 -6.55
CA THR A 32 -7.92 -11.65 -5.29
C THR A 32 -8.90 -12.81 -5.29
N ASN A 33 -8.60 -13.84 -4.56
CA ASN A 33 -9.54 -14.91 -4.20
C ASN A 33 -9.94 -14.87 -2.71
N LEU A 34 -9.68 -13.74 -2.04
CA LEU A 34 -10.16 -13.56 -0.67
C LEU A 34 -11.68 -13.61 -0.64
N PRO A 35 -12.27 -14.36 0.31
CA PRO A 35 -13.72 -14.39 0.49
C PRO A 35 -14.24 -13.04 0.98
N ASP A 36 -15.53 -12.79 0.83
CA ASP A 36 -16.17 -11.50 1.11
C ASP A 36 -15.94 -10.98 2.53
N ASP A 37 -15.81 -11.86 3.50
CA ASP A 37 -15.54 -11.52 4.89
C ASP A 37 -14.07 -11.14 5.18
N LEU A 38 -13.16 -11.37 4.24
CA LEU A 38 -11.72 -11.06 4.35
C LEU A 38 -11.19 -10.11 3.27
N LYS A 39 -12.01 -9.77 2.26
CA LYS A 39 -11.57 -8.96 1.11
C LYS A 39 -11.18 -7.54 1.46
N ASP A 40 -11.68 -7.00 2.56
CA ASP A 40 -11.40 -5.63 3.01
C ASP A 40 -10.01 -5.54 3.65
N TRP A 41 -8.99 -5.74 2.84
CA TRP A 41 -7.58 -5.58 3.25
C TRP A 41 -7.04 -4.22 2.79
N PRO A 42 -7.09 -3.19 3.66
CA PRO A 42 -6.87 -1.81 3.25
C PRO A 42 -5.41 -1.48 2.98
N PHE A 43 -5.21 -0.61 2.01
CA PHE A 43 -3.98 0.18 1.88
C PHE A 43 -4.06 1.35 2.85
N LYS A 44 -3.00 1.59 3.61
CA LYS A 44 -2.90 2.65 4.61
C LYS A 44 -1.85 3.67 4.22
N ILE A 45 -2.13 4.94 4.47
CA ILE A 45 -1.25 6.05 4.12
C ILE A 45 -1.35 7.15 5.17
N LYS A 46 -0.22 7.84 5.44
CA LYS A 46 -0.20 9.03 6.28
C LYS A 46 -0.38 10.28 5.41
N THR A 47 -1.37 11.12 5.75
CA THR A 47 -1.56 12.41 5.09
C THR A 47 -0.43 13.38 5.44
N PRO A 48 -0.22 14.46 4.65
CA PRO A 48 0.79 15.46 4.99
C PRO A 48 0.50 16.16 6.30
N ASP A 49 1.56 16.54 6.99
CA ASP A 49 1.47 17.51 8.07
C ASP A 49 0.99 18.85 7.47
N LYS A 50 0.23 19.61 8.23
CA LYS A 50 -0.33 20.90 7.82
C LYS A 50 0.07 21.98 8.82
N TYR A 51 0.35 23.17 8.35
CA TYR A 51 0.45 24.35 9.20
C TYR A 51 -0.89 25.09 9.20
N THR A 52 -1.36 25.43 10.39
CA THR A 52 -2.58 26.25 10.56
C THR A 52 -2.21 27.51 11.35
N ASP A 53 -2.63 28.66 10.84
CA ASP A 53 -2.45 29.91 11.56
C ASP A 53 -3.54 30.07 12.62
N LYS A 54 -3.13 29.99 13.89
CA LYS A 54 -4.01 30.36 15.02
C LYS A 54 -3.48 31.62 15.67
N LYS A 55 -4.24 32.71 15.58
CA LYS A 55 -3.91 34.00 16.22
C LYS A 55 -2.47 34.47 15.95
N LYS A 56 -2.04 34.49 14.70
CA LYS A 56 -0.68 34.90 14.25
C LYS A 56 0.45 33.93 14.64
N THR A 57 0.14 32.75 15.11
CA THR A 57 1.12 31.70 15.39
C THR A 57 0.87 30.52 14.45
N SER A 58 1.89 30.13 13.69
CA SER A 58 1.83 28.94 12.85
C SER A 58 1.95 27.69 13.72
N VAL A 59 0.92 26.84 13.70
CA VAL A 59 0.88 25.60 14.48
C VAL A 59 0.94 24.41 13.54
N LEU A 60 1.89 23.51 13.77
CA LEU A 60 2.00 22.26 13.05
C LEU A 60 0.89 21.29 13.51
N VAL A 61 0.06 20.85 12.58
CA VAL A 61 -0.91 19.78 12.78
C VAL A 61 -0.36 18.52 12.10
N PRO A 62 -0.02 17.48 12.85
CA PRO A 62 0.48 16.23 12.28
C PRO A 62 -0.50 15.60 11.29
N GLY A 63 0.03 14.96 10.26
CA GLY A 63 -0.77 14.18 9.32
C GLY A 63 -1.45 12.98 10.00
N GLU A 64 -2.61 12.61 9.48
CA GLU A 64 -3.44 11.51 9.97
C GLU A 64 -3.23 10.24 9.16
N GLU A 65 -3.42 9.10 9.80
CA GLU A 65 -3.51 7.83 9.11
C GLU A 65 -4.87 7.69 8.43
N ARG A 66 -4.84 7.32 7.16
CA ARG A 66 -6.02 7.05 6.35
C ARG A 66 -5.89 5.65 5.73
N SER A 67 -7.03 5.02 5.52
CA SER A 67 -7.09 3.70 4.88
C SER A 67 -8.06 3.73 3.70
N CYS A 68 -7.72 2.93 2.68
CA CYS A 68 -8.54 2.77 1.49
C CYS A 68 -8.59 1.29 1.11
N VAL A 69 -9.78 0.74 0.96
CA VAL A 69 -10.00 -0.57 0.36
C VAL A 69 -10.10 -0.38 -1.14
N LEU A 70 -9.31 -1.15 -1.89
CA LEU A 70 -9.33 -1.16 -3.35
C LEU A 70 -9.98 -2.46 -3.83
N ASN A 71 -11.00 -2.36 -4.67
CA ASN A 71 -11.57 -3.51 -5.37
C ASN A 71 -10.71 -3.87 -6.60
N PRO A 72 -10.82 -5.08 -7.15
CA PRO A 72 -10.16 -5.41 -8.41
C PRO A 72 -10.48 -4.37 -9.52
N GLY A 73 -9.45 -3.82 -10.11
CA GLY A 73 -9.54 -2.72 -11.09
C GLY A 73 -9.38 -1.32 -10.51
N ASP A 74 -9.52 -1.15 -9.18
CA ASP A 74 -9.27 0.13 -8.54
C ASP A 74 -7.77 0.41 -8.40
N GLY A 75 -7.42 1.69 -8.43
CA GLY A 75 -6.07 2.16 -8.17
C GLY A 75 -6.05 3.41 -7.30
N MET A 76 -4.91 3.64 -6.67
CA MET A 76 -4.64 4.85 -5.91
C MET A 76 -3.32 5.47 -6.34
N ILE A 77 -3.32 6.79 -6.56
CA ILE A 77 -2.13 7.58 -6.86
C ILE A 77 -1.69 8.34 -5.61
N TYR A 78 -0.40 8.36 -5.32
CA TYR A 78 0.15 9.06 -4.17
C TYR A 78 1.63 9.42 -4.39
N LYS A 79 2.14 10.34 -3.56
CA LYS A 79 3.56 10.72 -3.55
C LYS A 79 4.36 9.71 -2.75
N GLY A 80 4.88 8.67 -3.41
CA GLY A 80 5.51 7.53 -2.75
C GLY A 80 6.66 7.88 -1.84
N CYS A 81 7.58 8.74 -2.28
CA CYS A 81 8.74 9.15 -1.49
C CYS A 81 8.43 10.15 -0.35
N GLU A 82 7.22 10.76 -0.34
CA GLU A 82 6.85 11.75 0.68
C GLU A 82 5.84 11.19 1.70
N ARG A 83 5.09 10.13 1.34
CA ARG A 83 3.98 9.63 2.16
C ARG A 83 4.29 8.25 2.71
N PRO A 84 4.47 8.11 4.02
CA PRO A 84 4.51 6.81 4.65
C PRO A 84 3.25 6.02 4.35
N HIS A 85 3.42 4.81 3.86
CA HIS A 85 2.32 3.93 3.47
C HIS A 85 2.64 2.47 3.83
N TRP A 86 1.59 1.66 3.98
CA TRP A 86 1.72 0.27 4.42
C TRP A 86 0.44 -0.54 4.22
N ARG A 87 0.56 -1.84 4.39
CA ARG A 87 -0.54 -2.76 4.62
C ARG A 87 -0.20 -3.63 5.82
N ASP A 88 -1.16 -3.84 6.70
CA ASP A 88 -1.03 -4.82 7.78
C ASP A 88 -0.91 -6.24 7.22
N ALA A 89 -0.65 -7.22 8.08
CA ALA A 89 -0.59 -8.61 7.65
C ALA A 89 -1.88 -9.01 6.91
N MET A 90 -1.71 -9.62 5.72
CA MET A 90 -2.84 -10.09 4.92
C MET A 90 -3.68 -11.11 5.70
N PRO A 91 -5.00 -10.95 5.73
CA PRO A 91 -5.87 -11.88 6.44
C PRO A 91 -5.86 -13.29 5.81
N GLY A 92 -6.29 -14.27 6.59
CA GLY A 92 -6.32 -15.69 6.19
C GLY A 92 -5.26 -16.50 6.91
N ILE A 93 -5.22 -17.79 6.61
CA ILE A 93 -4.29 -18.75 7.22
C ILE A 93 -3.30 -19.21 6.15
N PRO A 94 -1.98 -19.10 6.39
CA PRO A 94 -0.99 -19.63 5.46
C PRO A 94 -1.18 -21.14 5.26
N VAL A 95 -1.10 -21.60 4.00
CA VAL A 95 -1.16 -23.02 3.66
C VAL A 95 -0.02 -23.76 4.37
N GLY A 96 -0.34 -24.93 4.94
CA GLY A 96 0.64 -25.77 5.68
C GLY A 96 0.73 -25.50 7.19
N LYS A 97 0.14 -24.43 7.72
CA LYS A 97 -0.09 -24.31 9.17
C LYS A 97 -1.42 -25.00 9.51
N LYS A 98 -1.41 -25.85 10.56
CA LYS A 98 -2.64 -26.51 11.05
C LYS A 98 -3.71 -25.44 11.28
N SER A 99 -4.72 -25.39 10.43
CA SER A 99 -5.82 -24.47 10.56
C SER A 99 -6.62 -24.86 11.81
N LYS A 100 -6.55 -24.05 12.86
CA LYS A 100 -7.63 -24.04 13.84
C LYS A 100 -8.87 -23.62 13.07
N LYS A 101 -9.95 -24.43 13.12
CA LYS A 101 -11.24 -24.09 12.49
C LYS A 101 -11.63 -22.67 12.88
N LEU A 102 -11.43 -21.71 12.00
CA LEU A 102 -12.00 -20.39 12.13
C LEU A 102 -13.37 -20.45 11.47
N PHE A 103 -14.45 -20.40 12.25
CA PHE A 103 -15.85 -20.42 11.77
C PHE A 103 -16.27 -21.62 10.91
N GLY A 104 -15.75 -22.82 11.18
CA GLY A 104 -16.31 -24.06 10.59
C GLY A 104 -15.97 -24.35 9.12
N LYS A 105 -15.38 -23.42 8.38
CA LYS A 105 -14.92 -23.65 6.99
C LYS A 105 -13.43 -24.00 6.98
N LYS A 106 -13.07 -25.06 6.27
CA LYS A 106 -11.68 -25.45 6.00
C LYS A 106 -11.21 -24.64 4.79
N GLN A 107 -10.16 -23.83 4.96
CA GLN A 107 -9.51 -23.21 3.81
C GLN A 107 -8.82 -24.32 3.00
N THR A 108 -9.29 -24.54 1.78
CA THR A 108 -8.78 -25.57 0.85
C THR A 108 -7.80 -24.99 -0.17
N GLU A 109 -7.83 -23.70 -0.39
CA GLU A 109 -7.01 -22.98 -1.36
C GLU A 109 -6.16 -21.93 -0.69
N GLU A 110 -5.00 -21.65 -1.28
CA GLU A 110 -4.14 -20.55 -0.84
C GLU A 110 -4.77 -19.23 -1.26
N TYR A 111 -5.04 -18.34 -0.31
CA TYR A 111 -5.50 -16.99 -0.61
C TYR A 111 -4.38 -16.15 -1.16
N TYR A 112 -4.72 -15.28 -2.10
CA TYR A 112 -3.79 -14.29 -2.64
C TYR A 112 -4.45 -12.92 -2.83
N TYR A 113 -3.62 -11.90 -2.89
CA TYR A 113 -3.97 -10.55 -3.30
C TYR A 113 -2.92 -10.08 -4.31
N HIS A 114 -3.34 -9.86 -5.55
CA HIS A 114 -2.48 -9.46 -6.66
C HIS A 114 -2.51 -7.95 -6.83
N GLN A 115 -1.36 -7.31 -6.76
CA GLN A 115 -1.19 -5.87 -6.84
C GLN A 115 -0.04 -5.50 -7.76
N ILE A 116 -0.23 -4.46 -8.57
CA ILE A 116 0.83 -3.85 -9.38
C ILE A 116 1.10 -2.45 -8.85
N PHE A 117 2.37 -2.10 -8.76
CA PHE A 117 2.85 -0.77 -8.41
C PHE A 117 3.54 -0.16 -9.63
N PHE A 118 3.16 1.04 -10.01
CA PHE A 118 3.85 1.84 -11.02
C PHE A 118 4.51 3.04 -10.34
N HIS A 119 5.73 3.33 -10.75
CA HIS A 119 6.55 4.40 -10.17
C HIS A 119 7.04 5.34 -11.25
N TYR A 120 6.86 6.61 -11.02
CA TYR A 120 7.18 7.69 -11.94
C TYR A 120 7.94 8.81 -11.23
N VAL A 121 8.70 9.58 -12.01
CA VAL A 121 9.24 10.88 -11.64
C VAL A 121 8.73 11.93 -12.63
N LEU A 122 8.63 13.17 -12.20
CA LEU A 122 8.30 14.27 -13.11
C LEU A 122 9.48 14.53 -14.06
N GLN A 123 9.19 14.64 -15.37
CA GLN A 123 10.20 14.81 -16.41
C GLN A 123 11.09 16.04 -16.16
N ASP A 124 10.49 17.16 -15.75
CA ASP A 124 11.16 18.43 -15.48
C ASP A 124 11.27 18.73 -13.97
N GLY A 125 11.12 17.68 -13.13
CA GLY A 125 11.20 17.78 -11.68
C GLY A 125 12.60 17.59 -11.13
N ASN A 126 12.79 17.93 -9.85
CA ASN A 126 14.07 17.76 -9.15
C ASN A 126 14.56 16.30 -9.07
N ARG A 127 13.66 15.33 -9.29
CA ARG A 127 13.95 13.89 -9.25
C ARG A 127 14.04 13.25 -10.64
N ALA A 128 14.02 14.04 -11.72
CA ALA A 128 14.12 13.52 -13.10
C ALA A 128 15.35 12.63 -13.32
N HIS A 129 16.46 12.92 -12.65
CA HIS A 129 17.69 12.11 -12.70
C HIS A 129 17.52 10.69 -12.09
N CYS A 130 16.47 10.45 -11.29
CA CYS A 130 16.13 9.15 -10.72
C CYS A 130 15.31 8.26 -11.66
N ALA A 131 14.91 8.75 -12.85
CA ALA A 131 14.06 7.99 -13.79
C ALA A 131 14.66 6.63 -14.20
N TRP A 132 15.98 6.55 -14.21
CA TRP A 132 16.75 5.33 -14.50
C TRP A 132 17.45 4.78 -13.25
N ASP A 133 16.72 4.72 -12.15
CA ASP A 133 17.24 4.16 -10.91
C ASP A 133 17.72 2.72 -11.12
N ARG A 134 19.03 2.54 -11.02
CA ARG A 134 19.71 1.25 -11.15
C ARG A 134 20.01 0.58 -9.81
N SER A 135 19.65 1.23 -8.69
CA SER A 135 19.80 0.65 -7.36
C SER A 135 18.71 -0.42 -7.13
N ARG A 136 19.08 -1.66 -7.29
CA ARG A 136 18.27 -2.82 -6.91
C ARG A 136 18.75 -3.37 -5.58
#